data_95bbec444667f7f689d985d5f1663151
#
_entry.id   95bbec444667f7f689d985d5f1663151
#
_cell.length_a   1.000
_cell.length_b   1.000
_cell.length_c   1.000
_cell.angle_alpha   90.00
_cell.angle_beta   90.00
_cell.angle_gamma   90.00
#
_symmetry.space_group_name_H-M   'P 1'
#
loop_
_entity.id
_entity.type
_entity.pdbx_description
1 polymer ?
#
loop_
_entity_poly.entity_id
_entity_poly.type
_entity_poly.pdbx_seq_one_letter_code
_entity_poly.pdbx_strand_id
1 'polypeptide(L)'
;MDVFRRTIWNHRDEFLQGIVVTGQVCLIAFLVAMVIGLVVCLIRMYCRPLRWLAILYIEFCRSTPIYVQLMWVNYVWPELFGWPTAFFDAGWAALALQSSGYLAETFRAGIEGVSRGQREAALSTGLSSSLTMRWIILPQALLTMTPSLMNQFLVVVKSSSLVSVIAVPDLMYQALRLPSIWFEPLEIL
;
A
#
# COMPACT_ATOMS: atom_id res chain seq x y z
N MET A 1 2.96 31.38 21.13
CA MET A 1 1.92 30.36 21.48
C MET A 1 0.52 30.76 20.98
N ASP A 2 0.23 32.02 20.81
CA ASP A 2 -1.09 32.50 20.35
C ASP A 2 -1.30 32.39 18.83
N VAL A 3 -0.25 32.51 18.02
CA VAL A 3 -0.33 32.39 16.55
C VAL A 3 -0.64 30.94 16.17
N PHE A 4 0.12 29.96 16.70
CA PHE A 4 -0.11 28.54 16.51
C PHE A 4 -1.55 28.12 16.84
N ARG A 5 -2.05 28.58 17.98
CA ARG A 5 -3.43 28.29 18.43
C ARG A 5 -4.48 28.93 17.51
N ARG A 6 -4.27 30.15 17.04
CA ARG A 6 -5.18 30.83 16.11
C ARG A 6 -5.17 30.16 14.73
N THR A 7 -4.01 29.82 14.20
CA THR A 7 -3.89 29.24 12.85
C THR A 7 -4.50 27.85 12.79
N ILE A 8 -4.15 26.94 13.71
CA ILE A 8 -4.71 25.59 13.71
C ILE A 8 -6.21 25.61 14.03
N TRP A 9 -6.62 26.42 14.99
CA TRP A 9 -8.02 26.45 15.40
C TRP A 9 -8.95 27.05 14.34
N ASN A 10 -8.49 28.08 13.64
CA ASN A 10 -9.25 28.70 12.57
C ASN A 10 -9.35 27.83 11.31
N HIS A 11 -8.35 26.98 11.05
CA HIS A 11 -8.29 26.07 9.87
C HIS A 11 -8.50 24.60 10.23
N ARG A 12 -9.07 24.32 11.43
CA ARG A 12 -9.31 22.94 11.90
C ARG A 12 -10.09 22.10 10.90
N ASP A 13 -11.03 22.68 10.18
CA ASP A 13 -11.89 21.96 9.23
C ASP A 13 -11.08 21.51 8.00
N GLU A 14 -10.10 22.30 7.55
CA GLU A 14 -9.18 21.95 6.48
C GLU A 14 -8.22 20.81 6.92
N PHE A 15 -7.71 20.87 8.15
CA PHE A 15 -6.90 19.77 8.70
C PHE A 15 -7.70 18.48 8.88
N LEU A 16 -8.94 18.57 9.36
CA LEU A 16 -9.83 17.40 9.49
C LEU A 16 -10.13 16.78 8.12
N GLN A 17 -10.41 17.60 7.10
CA GLN A 17 -10.57 17.13 5.73
C GLN A 17 -9.29 16.45 5.23
N GLY A 18 -8.11 17.03 5.47
CA GLY A 18 -6.83 16.44 5.13
C GLY A 18 -6.62 15.07 5.78
N ILE A 19 -6.98 14.90 7.06
CA ILE A 19 -6.92 13.61 7.76
C ILE A 19 -7.84 12.58 7.09
N VAL A 20 -9.07 12.98 6.76
CA VAL A 20 -10.03 12.10 6.09
C VAL A 20 -9.52 11.66 4.72
N VAL A 21 -9.00 12.60 3.92
CA VAL A 21 -8.42 12.29 2.59
C VAL A 21 -7.22 11.36 2.72
N THR A 22 -6.31 11.62 3.66
CA THR A 22 -5.17 10.74 3.95
C THR A 22 -5.65 9.32 4.31
N GLY A 23 -6.64 9.23 5.21
CA GLY A 23 -7.23 7.95 5.61
C GLY A 23 -7.85 7.18 4.43
N GLN A 24 -8.59 7.88 3.58
CA GLN A 24 -9.21 7.30 2.38
C GLN A 24 -8.15 6.79 1.39
N VAL A 25 -7.15 7.61 1.06
CA VAL A 25 -6.05 7.22 0.16
C VAL A 25 -5.33 5.99 0.70
N CYS A 26 -4.96 5.99 1.99
CA CYS A 26 -4.24 4.87 2.60
C CYS A 26 -5.07 3.59 2.62
N LEU A 27 -6.35 3.68 3.00
CA LEU A 27 -7.22 2.51 3.10
C LEU A 27 -7.48 1.89 1.73
N ILE A 28 -7.85 2.71 0.74
CA ILE A 28 -8.10 2.24 -0.64
C ILE A 28 -6.83 1.63 -1.20
N ALA A 29 -5.69 2.34 -1.11
CA ALA A 29 -4.41 1.85 -1.60
C ALA A 29 -4.03 0.51 -0.99
N PHE A 30 -4.17 0.36 0.34
CA PHE A 30 -3.82 -0.88 1.04
C PHE A 30 -4.72 -2.04 0.67
N LEU A 31 -6.06 -1.82 0.61
CA LEU A 31 -7.01 -2.87 0.23
C LEU A 31 -6.79 -3.34 -1.21
N VAL A 32 -6.61 -2.42 -2.14
CA VAL A 32 -6.30 -2.75 -3.54
C VAL A 32 -4.96 -3.47 -3.65
N ALA A 33 -3.93 -3.00 -2.93
CA ALA A 33 -2.63 -3.66 -2.89
C ALA A 33 -2.69 -5.08 -2.32
N MET A 34 -3.53 -5.34 -1.30
CA MET A 34 -3.76 -6.69 -0.77
C MET A 34 -4.34 -7.62 -1.83
N VAL A 35 -5.34 -7.16 -2.58
CA VAL A 35 -5.97 -7.97 -3.63
C VAL A 35 -4.97 -8.26 -4.75
N ILE A 36 -4.31 -7.23 -5.28
CA ILE A 36 -3.32 -7.39 -6.36
C ILE A 36 -2.15 -8.25 -5.88
N GLY A 37 -1.61 -7.98 -4.68
CA GLY A 37 -0.50 -8.73 -4.11
C GLY A 37 -0.84 -10.20 -3.91
N LEU A 38 -2.04 -10.52 -3.45
CA LEU A 38 -2.51 -11.92 -3.32
C LEU A 38 -2.59 -12.60 -4.68
N VAL A 39 -3.18 -11.95 -5.69
CA VAL A 39 -3.29 -12.49 -7.06
C VAL A 39 -1.90 -12.76 -7.64
N VAL A 40 -0.99 -11.80 -7.53
CA VAL A 40 0.39 -11.93 -8.02
C VAL A 40 1.15 -13.05 -7.29
N CYS A 41 0.96 -13.17 -5.96
CA CYS A 41 1.51 -14.27 -5.17
C CYS A 41 1.02 -15.63 -5.68
N LEU A 42 -0.29 -15.77 -5.89
CA LEU A 42 -0.89 -17.03 -6.39
C LEU A 42 -0.40 -17.38 -7.80
N ILE A 43 -0.30 -16.40 -8.70
CA ILE A 43 0.28 -16.58 -10.03
C ILE A 43 1.72 -17.08 -9.90
N ARG A 44 2.54 -16.44 -9.09
CA ARG A 44 3.94 -16.83 -8.90
C ARG A 44 4.10 -18.25 -8.34
N MET A 45 3.20 -18.68 -7.43
CA MET A 45 3.28 -19.99 -6.77
C MET A 45 2.73 -21.11 -7.63
N TYR A 46 1.63 -20.89 -8.36
CA TYR A 46 0.86 -21.95 -9.01
C TYR A 46 0.89 -21.92 -10.53
N CYS A 47 1.12 -20.75 -11.18
CA CYS A 47 1.10 -20.60 -12.63
C CYS A 47 2.52 -20.61 -13.21
N ARG A 48 3.07 -21.79 -13.53
CA ARG A 48 4.43 -21.94 -14.12
C ARG A 48 4.69 -20.98 -15.29
N PRO A 49 3.82 -20.89 -16.33
CA PRO A 49 4.09 -20.04 -17.50
C PRO A 49 4.12 -18.55 -17.19
N LEU A 50 3.38 -18.09 -16.17
CA LEU A 50 3.29 -16.67 -15.79
C LEU A 50 4.21 -16.30 -14.61
N ARG A 51 4.92 -17.26 -14.06
CA ARG A 51 5.76 -17.07 -12.86
C ARG A 51 6.82 -15.98 -13.06
N TRP A 52 7.48 -15.96 -14.21
CA TRP A 52 8.51 -14.98 -14.48
C TRP A 52 7.94 -13.55 -14.63
N LEU A 53 6.73 -13.41 -15.19
CA LEU A 53 6.02 -12.12 -15.27
C LEU A 53 5.65 -11.61 -13.87
N ALA A 54 5.17 -12.49 -12.99
CA ALA A 54 4.89 -12.14 -11.60
C ALA A 54 6.16 -11.69 -10.86
N ILE A 55 7.30 -12.34 -11.09
CA ILE A 55 8.59 -11.94 -10.51
C ILE A 55 9.00 -10.57 -11.04
N LEU A 56 8.93 -10.36 -12.36
CA LEU A 56 9.27 -9.06 -12.96
C LEU A 56 8.40 -7.93 -12.42
N TYR A 57 7.09 -8.16 -12.28
CA TYR A 57 6.16 -7.21 -11.68
C TYR A 57 6.55 -6.87 -10.23
N ILE A 58 6.82 -7.87 -9.40
CA ILE A 58 7.21 -7.69 -8.00
C ILE A 58 8.50 -6.86 -7.91
N GLU A 59 9.51 -7.22 -8.70
CA GLU A 59 10.78 -6.48 -8.71
C GLU A 59 10.60 -5.05 -9.22
N PHE A 60 9.82 -4.82 -10.27
CA PHE A 60 9.48 -3.48 -10.74
C PHE A 60 8.85 -2.63 -9.63
N CYS A 61 7.81 -3.16 -8.96
CA CYS A 61 7.11 -2.44 -7.90
C CYS A 61 8.01 -2.12 -6.70
N ARG A 62 8.96 -3.00 -6.37
CA ARG A 62 9.84 -2.86 -5.20
C ARG A 62 11.10 -2.04 -5.48
N SER A 63 11.64 -2.14 -6.69
CA SER A 63 12.90 -1.47 -7.06
C SER A 63 12.69 -0.01 -7.49
N THR A 64 11.48 0.34 -7.94
CA THR A 64 11.18 1.71 -8.38
C THR A 64 10.80 2.58 -7.18
N PRO A 65 11.45 3.75 -6.98
CA PRO A 65 11.07 4.67 -5.91
C PRO A 65 9.62 5.12 -6.04
N ILE A 66 8.91 5.20 -4.89
CA ILE A 66 7.49 5.59 -4.86
C ILE A 66 7.21 6.93 -5.55
N TYR A 67 8.12 7.89 -5.40
CA TYR A 67 7.99 9.19 -6.06
C TYR A 67 7.95 9.06 -7.59
N VAL A 68 8.80 8.20 -8.17
CA VAL A 68 8.84 7.95 -9.62
C VAL A 68 7.55 7.25 -10.06
N GLN A 69 7.07 6.26 -9.29
CA GLN A 69 5.80 5.59 -9.59
C GLN A 69 4.62 6.58 -9.52
N LEU A 70 4.61 7.47 -8.53
CA LEU A 70 3.58 8.48 -8.37
C LEU A 70 3.53 9.42 -9.60
N MET A 71 4.69 9.92 -10.05
CA MET A 71 4.77 10.75 -11.25
C MET A 71 4.35 9.98 -12.49
N TRP A 72 4.77 8.74 -12.62
CA TRP A 72 4.42 7.89 -13.74
C TRP A 72 2.91 7.60 -13.82
N VAL A 73 2.29 7.24 -12.70
CA VAL A 73 0.84 7.00 -12.62
C VAL A 73 0.05 8.28 -12.88
N ASN A 74 0.53 9.43 -12.39
CA ASN A 74 -0.20 10.69 -12.52
C ASN A 74 -0.10 11.32 -13.93
N TYR A 75 1.03 11.18 -14.61
CA TYR A 75 1.26 11.87 -15.88
C TYR A 75 1.24 10.96 -17.10
N VAL A 76 1.70 9.72 -16.98
CA VAL A 76 1.85 8.82 -18.13
C VAL A 76 0.63 7.91 -18.30
N TRP A 77 0.05 7.41 -17.21
CA TRP A 77 -1.11 6.51 -17.31
C TRP A 77 -2.34 7.16 -17.95
N PRO A 78 -2.71 8.42 -17.66
CA PRO A 78 -3.83 9.06 -18.34
C PRO A 78 -3.68 9.10 -19.87
N GLU A 79 -2.47 9.34 -20.34
CA GLU A 79 -2.18 9.38 -21.80
C GLU A 79 -2.26 7.98 -22.44
N LEU A 80 -1.89 6.93 -21.70
CA LEU A 80 -1.87 5.57 -22.24
C LEU A 80 -3.21 4.84 -22.09
N PHE A 81 -3.89 5.06 -20.97
CA PHE A 81 -5.06 4.26 -20.55
C PHE A 81 -6.33 5.10 -20.37
N GLY A 82 -6.25 6.43 -20.45
CA GLY A 82 -7.37 7.33 -20.15
C GLY A 82 -7.75 7.39 -18.66
N TRP A 83 -6.93 6.79 -17.77
CA TRP A 83 -7.13 6.76 -16.33
C TRP A 83 -5.75 6.78 -15.63
N PRO A 84 -5.62 7.39 -14.43
CA PRO A 84 -6.62 8.12 -13.63
C PRO A 84 -6.94 9.52 -14.19
N THR A 85 -8.15 10.02 -13.91
CA THR A 85 -8.59 11.36 -14.30
C THR A 85 -8.51 12.37 -13.16
N ALA A 86 -8.42 11.89 -11.92
CA ALA A 86 -8.30 12.72 -10.71
C ALA A 86 -6.97 12.44 -10.00
N PHE A 87 -6.37 13.48 -9.41
CA PHE A 87 -5.14 13.36 -8.62
C PHE A 87 -5.29 12.39 -7.43
N PHE A 88 -6.48 12.37 -6.82
CA PHE A 88 -6.81 11.42 -5.77
C PHE A 88 -6.64 9.96 -6.23
N ASP A 89 -7.15 9.65 -7.44
CA ASP A 89 -7.05 8.30 -8.00
C ASP A 89 -5.61 7.94 -8.36
N ALA A 90 -4.84 8.88 -8.88
CA ALA A 90 -3.42 8.70 -9.12
C ALA A 90 -2.64 8.42 -7.83
N GLY A 91 -3.00 9.11 -6.74
CA GLY A 91 -2.38 8.97 -5.44
C GLY A 91 -2.53 7.56 -4.86
N TRP A 92 -3.78 7.09 -4.69
CA TRP A 92 -3.98 5.74 -4.14
C TRP A 92 -3.51 4.64 -5.10
N ALA A 93 -3.62 4.84 -6.43
CA ALA A 93 -3.19 3.84 -7.39
C ALA A 93 -1.66 3.63 -7.37
N ALA A 94 -0.86 4.71 -7.30
CA ALA A 94 0.59 4.61 -7.19
C ALA A 94 1.03 3.91 -5.89
N LEU A 95 0.41 4.26 -4.75
CA LEU A 95 0.66 3.60 -3.48
C LEU A 95 0.26 2.12 -3.51
N ALA A 96 -0.88 1.81 -4.14
CA ALA A 96 -1.34 0.43 -4.31
C ALA A 96 -0.39 -0.38 -5.19
N LEU A 97 0.07 0.19 -6.30
CA LEU A 97 1.02 -0.44 -7.21
C LEU A 97 2.29 -0.86 -6.48
N GLN A 98 2.93 0.08 -5.76
CA GLN A 98 4.15 -0.22 -5.01
C GLN A 98 3.91 -1.26 -3.91
N SER A 99 2.87 -1.05 -3.11
CA SER A 99 2.60 -1.90 -1.95
C SER A 99 2.20 -3.32 -2.35
N SER A 100 1.58 -3.51 -3.53
CA SER A 100 1.20 -4.83 -4.02
C SER A 100 2.40 -5.74 -4.25
N GLY A 101 3.54 -5.20 -4.70
CA GLY A 101 4.78 -5.96 -4.84
C GLY A 101 5.33 -6.46 -3.50
N TYR A 102 5.31 -5.59 -2.48
CA TYR A 102 5.72 -5.98 -1.11
C TYR A 102 4.75 -6.99 -0.50
N LEU A 103 3.44 -6.79 -0.67
CA LEU A 103 2.42 -7.69 -0.14
C LEU A 103 2.45 -9.06 -0.83
N ALA A 104 2.72 -9.13 -2.14
CA ALA A 104 2.89 -10.39 -2.85
C ALA A 104 4.02 -11.23 -2.24
N GLU A 105 5.12 -10.60 -1.88
CA GLU A 105 6.26 -11.28 -1.25
C GLU A 105 5.94 -11.65 0.21
N THR A 106 5.24 -10.79 0.94
CA THR A 106 4.75 -11.08 2.30
C THR A 106 3.84 -12.30 2.33
N PHE A 107 2.88 -12.40 1.41
CA PHE A 107 2.00 -13.57 1.29
C PHE A 107 2.78 -14.83 0.95
N ARG A 108 3.69 -14.75 -0.01
CA ARG A 108 4.53 -15.90 -0.37
C ARG A 108 5.39 -16.37 0.81
N ALA A 109 6.08 -15.44 1.46
CA ALA A 109 6.93 -15.76 2.60
C ALA A 109 6.14 -16.35 3.78
N GLY A 110 4.93 -15.83 4.04
CA GLY A 110 4.06 -16.39 5.08
C GLY A 110 3.62 -17.82 4.80
N ILE A 111 3.26 -18.13 3.55
CA ILE A 111 2.83 -19.48 3.16
C ILE A 111 4.02 -20.45 3.15
N GLU A 112 5.16 -20.05 2.60
CA GLU A 112 6.36 -20.89 2.52
C GLU A 112 7.07 -21.02 3.88
N GLY A 113 6.83 -20.08 4.81
CA GLY A 113 7.41 -20.07 6.16
C GLY A 113 6.80 -21.12 7.09
N VAL A 114 5.65 -21.70 6.77
CA VAL A 114 5.08 -22.82 7.54
C VAL A 114 5.94 -24.08 7.35
N SER A 115 6.32 -24.72 8.46
CA SER A 115 7.25 -25.84 8.44
C SER A 115 6.76 -26.97 7.54
N ARG A 116 7.69 -27.58 6.80
CA ARG A 116 7.38 -28.74 5.93
C ARG A 116 6.79 -29.92 6.69
N GLY A 117 7.22 -30.13 7.94
CA GLY A 117 6.68 -31.18 8.81
C GLY A 117 5.17 -31.05 9.07
N GLN A 118 4.63 -29.82 9.17
CA GLN A 118 3.19 -29.60 9.30
C GLN A 118 2.45 -30.08 8.04
N ARG A 119 3.00 -29.82 6.88
CA ARG A 119 2.44 -30.26 5.60
C ARG A 119 2.50 -31.79 5.46
N GLU A 120 3.65 -32.39 5.77
CA GLU A 120 3.86 -33.83 5.69
C GLU A 120 2.97 -34.57 6.67
N ALA A 121 2.88 -34.11 7.94
CA ALA A 121 1.99 -34.68 8.95
C ALA A 121 0.52 -34.64 8.51
N ALA A 122 0.05 -33.52 7.97
CA ALA A 122 -1.31 -33.39 7.46
C ALA A 122 -1.59 -34.35 6.29
N LEU A 123 -0.67 -34.50 5.36
CA LEU A 123 -0.81 -35.46 4.24
C LEU A 123 -0.80 -36.92 4.72
N SER A 124 0.00 -37.24 5.75
CA SER A 124 0.07 -38.58 6.34
C SER A 124 -1.22 -38.99 7.05
N THR A 125 -2.05 -38.02 7.50
CA THR A 125 -3.40 -38.29 8.04
C THR A 125 -4.47 -38.46 6.95
N GLY A 126 -4.09 -38.45 5.67
CA GLY A 126 -5.02 -38.62 4.54
C GLY A 126 -5.68 -37.32 4.07
N LEU A 127 -5.27 -36.15 4.60
CA LEU A 127 -5.77 -34.86 4.12
C LEU A 127 -5.28 -34.59 2.69
N SER A 128 -6.19 -34.13 1.83
CA SER A 128 -5.80 -33.63 0.51
C SER A 128 -4.96 -32.36 0.61
N SER A 129 -4.15 -32.07 -0.41
CA SER A 129 -3.32 -30.85 -0.46
C SER A 129 -4.14 -29.57 -0.29
N SER A 130 -5.38 -29.53 -0.80
CA SER A 130 -6.28 -28.38 -0.67
C SER A 130 -6.77 -28.21 0.77
N LEU A 131 -7.17 -29.30 1.43
CA LEU A 131 -7.57 -29.29 2.83
C LEU A 131 -6.39 -28.96 3.75
N THR A 132 -5.20 -29.49 3.46
CA THR A 132 -3.96 -29.15 4.16
C THR A 132 -3.67 -27.67 4.06
N MET A 133 -3.78 -27.07 2.85
CA MET A 133 -3.61 -25.63 2.66
C MET A 133 -4.61 -24.83 3.47
N ARG A 134 -5.89 -25.17 3.40
CA ARG A 134 -6.99 -24.40 4.01
C ARG A 134 -7.00 -24.50 5.53
N TRP A 135 -6.78 -25.68 6.09
CA TRP A 135 -7.00 -25.94 7.53
C TRP A 135 -5.72 -25.92 8.36
N ILE A 136 -4.55 -26.17 7.75
CA ILE A 136 -3.29 -26.27 8.48
C ILE A 136 -2.36 -25.10 8.11
N ILE A 137 -2.11 -24.87 6.83
CA ILE A 137 -1.09 -23.91 6.38
C ILE A 137 -1.62 -22.48 6.47
N LEU A 138 -2.78 -22.21 5.89
CA LEU A 138 -3.30 -20.85 5.79
C LEU A 138 -3.51 -20.16 7.16
N PRO A 139 -4.09 -20.79 8.19
CA PRO A 139 -4.23 -20.16 9.50
C PRO A 139 -2.89 -19.81 10.14
N GLN A 140 -1.90 -20.69 10.04
CA GLN A 140 -0.55 -20.44 10.57
C GLN A 140 0.16 -19.34 9.78
N ALA A 141 0.07 -19.37 8.44
CA ALA A 141 0.62 -18.35 7.58
C ALA A 141 0.03 -16.96 7.87
N LEU A 142 -1.30 -16.85 8.08
CA LEU A 142 -1.95 -15.58 8.42
C LEU A 142 -1.41 -14.99 9.71
N LEU A 143 -1.25 -15.80 10.76
CA LEU A 143 -0.67 -15.36 12.03
C LEU A 143 0.77 -14.87 11.84
N THR A 144 1.57 -15.61 11.10
CA THR A 144 2.99 -15.29 10.86
C THR A 144 3.17 -14.02 10.02
N MET A 145 2.30 -13.78 9.03
CA MET A 145 2.41 -12.60 8.16
C MET A 145 1.78 -11.33 8.73
N THR A 146 0.92 -11.43 9.76
CA THR A 146 0.22 -10.28 10.35
C THR A 146 1.15 -9.12 10.73
N PRO A 147 2.29 -9.32 11.41
CA PRO A 147 3.21 -8.21 11.71
C PRO A 147 3.75 -7.51 10.47
N SER A 148 4.07 -8.28 9.41
CA SER A 148 4.55 -7.73 8.13
C SER A 148 3.47 -6.95 7.41
N LEU A 149 2.20 -7.40 7.46
CA LEU A 149 1.05 -6.68 6.90
C LEU A 149 0.84 -5.35 7.62
N MET A 150 0.91 -5.34 8.97
CA MET A 150 0.81 -4.11 9.76
C MET A 150 1.94 -3.14 9.44
N ASN A 151 3.18 -3.63 9.34
CA ASN A 151 4.31 -2.81 8.95
C ASN A 151 4.12 -2.21 7.55
N GLN A 152 3.64 -2.99 6.59
CA GLN A 152 3.37 -2.48 5.24
C GLN A 152 2.26 -1.42 5.24
N PHE A 153 1.22 -1.57 6.05
CA PHE A 153 0.21 -0.54 6.23
C PHE A 153 0.82 0.78 6.75
N LEU A 154 1.70 0.70 7.76
CA LEU A 154 2.39 1.88 8.28
C LEU A 154 3.31 2.53 7.22
N VAL A 155 3.93 1.72 6.35
CA VAL A 155 4.70 2.25 5.20
C VAL A 155 3.79 3.03 4.25
N VAL A 156 2.60 2.50 3.92
CA VAL A 156 1.60 3.21 3.09
C VAL A 156 1.21 4.54 3.72
N VAL A 157 0.92 4.55 5.04
CA VAL A 157 0.57 5.78 5.77
C VAL A 157 1.70 6.82 5.72
N LYS A 158 2.95 6.40 5.91
CA LYS A 158 4.10 7.30 5.80
C LYS A 158 4.29 7.82 4.37
N SER A 159 4.13 6.95 3.37
CA SER A 159 4.31 7.31 1.96
C SER A 159 3.17 8.14 1.41
N SER A 160 1.99 8.16 2.07
CA SER A 160 0.86 8.98 1.62
C SER A 160 1.18 10.48 1.65
N SER A 161 2.11 10.93 2.49
CA SER A 161 2.56 12.33 2.49
C SER A 161 3.12 12.78 1.13
N LEU A 162 3.61 11.85 0.30
CA LEU A 162 4.12 12.16 -1.03
C LEU A 162 3.01 12.49 -2.03
N VAL A 163 1.75 12.11 -1.77
CA VAL A 163 0.64 12.43 -2.70
C VAL A 163 0.31 13.91 -2.71
N SER A 164 0.74 14.66 -1.71
CA SER A 164 0.64 16.13 -1.66
C SER A 164 1.37 16.79 -2.84
N VAL A 165 2.42 16.15 -3.36
CA VAL A 165 3.23 16.66 -4.49
C VAL A 165 2.42 16.72 -5.79
N ILE A 166 1.44 15.85 -5.96
CA ILE A 166 0.50 15.86 -7.09
C ILE A 166 -0.81 16.60 -6.74
N ALA A 167 -0.78 17.50 -5.75
CA ALA A 167 -1.90 18.33 -5.33
C ALA A 167 -3.14 17.57 -4.79
N VAL A 168 -2.97 16.36 -4.26
CA VAL A 168 -4.03 15.71 -3.47
C VAL A 168 -4.16 16.47 -2.15
N PRO A 169 -5.38 16.91 -1.76
CA PRO A 169 -5.59 17.71 -0.55
C PRO A 169 -5.56 16.87 0.73
N ASP A 170 -4.45 16.12 0.91
CA ASP A 170 -4.17 15.34 2.10
C ASP A 170 -3.68 16.20 3.27
N LEU A 171 -3.39 15.59 4.40
CA LEU A 171 -2.91 16.28 5.58
C LEU A 171 -1.61 17.06 5.33
N MET A 172 -0.66 16.47 4.58
CA MET A 172 0.62 17.11 4.26
C MET A 172 0.42 18.30 3.32
N TYR A 173 -0.49 18.20 2.34
CA TYR A 173 -0.85 19.30 1.46
C TYR A 173 -1.39 20.49 2.25
N GLN A 174 -2.30 20.24 3.20
CA GLN A 174 -2.84 21.30 4.04
C GLN A 174 -1.75 21.93 4.94
N ALA A 175 -0.88 21.10 5.50
CA ALA A 175 0.24 21.58 6.32
C ALA A 175 1.23 22.45 5.53
N LEU A 176 1.46 22.15 4.26
CA LEU A 176 2.35 22.95 3.40
C LEU A 176 1.70 24.23 2.86
N ARG A 177 0.38 24.17 2.58
CA ARG A 177 -0.37 25.30 2.03
C ARG A 177 -0.55 26.44 3.02
N LEU A 178 -0.89 26.12 4.27
CA LEU A 178 -1.20 27.14 5.27
C LEU A 178 -0.01 28.06 5.60
N PRO A 179 1.24 27.56 5.81
CA PRO A 179 2.40 28.42 6.04
C PRO A 179 2.74 29.33 4.85
N SER A 180 2.52 28.85 3.63
CA SER A 180 2.81 29.64 2.41
C SER A 180 1.88 30.84 2.26
N ILE A 181 0.67 30.77 2.80
CA ILE A 181 -0.30 31.87 2.78
C ILE A 181 0.04 32.94 3.83
N TRP A 182 0.57 32.53 5.00
CA TRP A 182 0.79 33.44 6.13
C TRP A 182 2.25 33.83 6.35
N PHE A 183 3.20 33.32 5.55
CA PHE A 183 4.65 33.53 5.69
C PHE A 183 5.23 33.17 7.07
N GLU A 184 4.62 32.22 7.78
CA GLU A 184 5.03 31.75 9.12
C GLU A 184 5.33 30.23 9.10
N PRO A 185 6.37 29.79 8.37
CA PRO A 185 6.61 28.35 8.14
C PRO A 185 7.06 27.56 9.39
N LEU A 186 7.65 28.24 10.38
CA LEU A 186 8.24 27.57 11.56
C LEU A 186 7.22 27.21 12.63
N GLU A 187 5.98 27.70 12.57
CA GLU A 187 4.98 27.48 13.63
C GLU A 187 4.00 26.34 13.28
N ILE A 188 4.02 25.83 12.04
CA ILE A 188 3.06 24.83 11.56
C ILE A 188 3.75 23.51 11.19
N LEU A 189 5.05 23.53 10.87
CA LEU A 189 5.88 22.35 10.61
C LEU A 189 6.54 21.82 11.88
#